data_e15e9094b25a4775bb1d1f8f2dbd18dc
#
_entry.id   e15e9094b25a4775bb1d1f8f2dbd18dc
#
_cell.length_a   1.000
_cell.length_b   1.000
_cell.length_c   1.000
_cell.angle_alpha   90.00
_cell.angle_beta   90.00
_cell.angle_gamma   90.00
#
_symmetry.space_group_name_H-M   'P 1'
#
loop_
_entity.id
_entity.type
_entity.pdbx_description
1 polymer ?
#
loop_
_entity_poly.entity_id
_entity_poly.type
_entity_poly.pdbx_seq_one_letter_code
_entity_poly.pdbx_strand_id
1 'polypeptide(L)'
;GEGAPFAPIFHKALLRGQKLPTAVLNIGGVANVTFIGNGDKLIAFDTGPGNALIDDWAYRNAGKPMDRDGALAEVGTIDQAILWQLLDNPYFERQPPKSLDRNDFDPAPVEPLLLEDGAATLTRFSVESIAMSRMHFPENPKRWYVCGGGRHNVALMTELRDLLGVTVEPIEAIGWSGRRSTACR
;
A
#
# COMPACT_ATOMS: atom_id res chain seq x y z
N GLY A 1 12.96 -15.20 2.88
CA GLY A 1 12.26 -14.87 4.01
C GLY A 1 11.22 -15.82 4.53
N GLU A 2 11.45 -16.41 5.71
CA GLU A 2 10.52 -17.35 6.36
C GLU A 2 9.46 -16.67 7.27
N GLY A 3 9.27 -15.36 7.19
CA GLY A 3 8.31 -14.61 8.02
C GLY A 3 6.88 -14.51 7.46
N ALA A 4 6.68 -14.78 6.18
CA ALA A 4 5.41 -14.60 5.50
C ALA A 4 4.26 -15.54 5.91
N PRO A 5 4.47 -16.82 6.32
CA PRO A 5 3.35 -17.71 6.63
C PRO A 5 2.59 -17.38 7.93
N PHE A 6 3.22 -16.69 8.88
CA PHE A 6 2.61 -16.41 10.18
C PHE A 6 1.77 -15.14 10.23
N ALA A 7 2.10 -14.12 9.39
CA ALA A 7 1.36 -12.87 9.35
C ALA A 7 -0.14 -13.06 9.01
N PRO A 8 -0.51 -13.84 7.99
CA PRO A 8 -1.92 -14.05 7.66
C PRO A 8 -2.73 -14.73 8.77
N ILE A 9 -2.15 -15.74 9.44
CA ILE A 9 -2.82 -16.46 10.55
C ILE A 9 -3.01 -15.53 11.74
N PHE A 10 -2.03 -14.68 12.01
CA PHE A 10 -2.10 -13.67 13.04
C PHE A 10 -3.16 -12.61 12.75
N HIS A 11 -3.21 -12.11 11.51
CA HIS A 11 -4.26 -11.17 11.08
C HIS A 11 -5.66 -11.77 11.24
N LYS A 12 -5.85 -13.04 10.90
CA LYS A 12 -7.12 -13.73 11.09
C LYS A 12 -7.53 -13.82 12.57
N ALA A 13 -6.58 -14.06 13.47
CA ALA A 13 -6.84 -14.09 14.91
C ALA A 13 -7.22 -12.71 15.46
N LEU A 14 -6.58 -11.64 14.97
CA LEU A 14 -6.86 -10.27 15.37
C LEU A 14 -8.25 -9.77 14.93
N LEU A 15 -8.74 -10.26 13.78
CA LEU A 15 -10.02 -9.86 13.23
C LEU A 15 -11.21 -10.69 13.74
N ARG A 16 -11.00 -11.52 14.76
CA ARG A 16 -12.12 -12.24 15.42
C ARG A 16 -13.17 -11.24 15.89
N GLY A 17 -14.39 -11.41 15.40
CA GLY A 17 -15.52 -10.52 15.70
C GLY A 17 -15.68 -9.33 14.74
N GLN A 18 -14.78 -9.14 13.77
CA GLN A 18 -14.93 -8.14 12.72
C GLN A 18 -15.81 -8.65 11.57
N LYS A 19 -16.47 -7.72 10.87
CA LYS A 19 -17.28 -8.05 9.70
C LYS A 19 -16.39 -8.45 8.52
N LEU A 20 -16.55 -9.65 8.01
CA LEU A 20 -15.87 -10.16 6.81
C LEU A 20 -16.67 -9.83 5.54
N PRO A 21 -16.05 -9.78 4.37
CA PRO A 21 -14.61 -9.83 4.11
C PRO A 21 -13.88 -8.56 4.51
N THR A 22 -12.65 -8.69 4.97
CA THR A 22 -11.80 -7.58 5.42
C THR A 22 -10.39 -7.74 4.84
N ALA A 23 -9.72 -6.63 4.57
CA ALA A 23 -8.31 -6.62 4.20
C ALA A 23 -7.45 -5.97 5.29
N VAL A 24 -6.28 -6.54 5.55
CA VAL A 24 -5.21 -5.89 6.32
C VAL A 24 -4.11 -5.53 5.34
N LEU A 25 -3.80 -4.25 5.28
CA LEU A 25 -2.81 -3.66 4.39
C LEU A 25 -1.63 -3.15 5.20
N ASN A 26 -0.44 -3.65 4.93
CA ASN A 26 0.79 -3.09 5.46
C ASN A 26 1.45 -2.22 4.40
N ILE A 27 1.66 -0.93 4.71
CA ILE A 27 2.37 0.01 3.84
C ILE A 27 3.74 0.31 4.47
N GLY A 28 4.71 -0.50 4.08
CA GLY A 28 6.13 -0.29 4.34
C GLY A 28 6.83 0.31 3.13
N GLY A 29 8.08 -0.07 2.87
CA GLY A 29 8.76 0.27 1.61
C GLY A 29 8.07 -0.39 0.42
N VAL A 30 7.69 -1.65 0.56
CA VAL A 30 6.76 -2.41 -0.29
C VAL A 30 5.43 -2.50 0.44
N ALA A 31 4.32 -2.45 -0.28
CA ALA A 31 3.00 -2.66 0.27
C ALA A 31 2.57 -4.12 0.11
N ASN A 32 1.96 -4.69 1.15
CA ASN A 32 1.41 -6.04 1.11
C ASN A 32 0.01 -6.09 1.73
N VAL A 33 -0.79 -7.00 1.24
CA VAL A 33 -2.17 -7.16 1.69
C VAL A 33 -2.44 -8.59 2.15
N THR A 34 -3.25 -8.72 3.19
CA THR A 34 -3.87 -9.97 3.61
C THR A 34 -5.38 -9.82 3.52
N PHE A 35 -5.98 -10.50 2.54
CA PHE A 35 -7.43 -10.62 2.43
C PHE A 35 -7.92 -11.75 3.35
N ILE A 36 -8.99 -11.49 4.09
CA ILE A 36 -9.65 -12.43 4.99
C ILE A 36 -11.13 -12.46 4.63
N GLY A 37 -11.54 -13.55 4.02
CA GLY A 37 -12.90 -13.79 3.59
C GLY A 37 -13.66 -14.72 4.52
N ASN A 38 -14.92 -15.00 4.16
CA ASN A 38 -15.74 -15.98 4.85
C ASN A 38 -15.20 -17.40 4.64
N GLY A 39 -15.41 -18.31 5.60
CA GLY A 39 -15.07 -19.72 5.44
C GLY A 39 -13.58 -20.01 5.30
N ASP A 40 -12.75 -19.39 6.12
CA ASP A 40 -11.30 -19.61 6.15
C ASP A 40 -10.51 -19.17 4.90
N LYS A 41 -11.13 -18.43 3.99
CA LYS A 41 -10.43 -17.86 2.84
C LYS A 41 -9.40 -16.83 3.29
N LEU A 42 -8.15 -17.08 2.93
CA LEU A 42 -7.03 -16.21 3.26
C LEU A 42 -6.11 -16.11 2.05
N ILE A 43 -5.86 -14.87 1.58
CA ILE A 43 -4.98 -14.58 0.45
C ILE A 43 -4.03 -13.48 0.88
N ALA A 44 -2.72 -13.69 0.73
CA ALA A 44 -1.72 -12.69 1.09
C ALA A 44 -0.64 -12.59 0.01
N PHE A 45 -0.28 -11.34 -0.37
CA PHE A 45 0.73 -11.05 -1.37
C PHE A 45 1.16 -9.58 -1.33
N ASP A 46 2.28 -9.27 -1.99
CA ASP A 46 2.74 -7.90 -2.16
C ASP A 46 1.95 -7.22 -3.29
N THR A 47 1.39 -6.04 -3.01
CA THR A 47 0.52 -5.33 -3.96
C THR A 47 1.31 -4.50 -4.97
N GLY A 48 2.39 -3.89 -4.52
CA GLY A 48 3.19 -2.95 -5.29
C GLY A 48 4.14 -2.16 -4.40
N PRO A 49 4.66 -1.02 -4.87
CA PRO A 49 5.45 -0.14 -4.03
C PRO A 49 4.59 0.42 -2.90
N GLY A 50 5.22 0.61 -1.73
CA GLY A 50 4.65 1.37 -0.63
C GLY A 50 5.26 2.77 -0.58
N ASN A 51 5.98 3.09 0.51
CA ASN A 51 6.62 4.39 0.67
C ASN A 51 8.00 4.49 -0.02
N ALA A 52 8.63 3.38 -0.42
CA ALA A 52 10.04 3.39 -0.82
C ALA A 52 10.34 4.37 -1.95
N LEU A 53 9.54 4.38 -3.01
CA LEU A 53 9.75 5.29 -4.14
C LEU A 53 9.48 6.74 -3.76
N ILE A 54 8.51 7.00 -2.91
CA ILE A 54 8.17 8.35 -2.41
C ILE A 54 9.30 8.88 -1.53
N ASP A 55 9.80 8.06 -0.60
CA ASP A 55 10.90 8.42 0.30
C ASP A 55 12.20 8.65 -0.48
N ASP A 56 12.53 7.78 -1.43
CA ASP A 56 13.71 7.92 -2.27
C ASP A 56 13.62 9.17 -3.16
N TRP A 57 12.44 9.51 -3.67
CA TRP A 57 12.18 10.74 -4.42
C TRP A 57 12.39 11.99 -3.56
N ALA A 58 11.80 12.04 -2.36
CA ALA A 58 11.96 13.13 -1.41
C ALA A 58 13.43 13.30 -1.00
N TYR A 59 14.13 12.20 -0.80
CA TYR A 59 15.56 12.24 -0.43
C TYR A 59 16.43 12.78 -1.56
N ARG A 60 16.27 12.27 -2.77
CA ARG A 60 17.09 12.67 -3.94
C ARG A 60 16.86 14.12 -4.35
N ASN A 61 15.61 14.59 -4.31
CA ASN A 61 15.26 15.90 -4.85
C ASN A 61 15.17 17.01 -3.80
N ALA A 62 14.97 16.69 -2.52
CA ALA A 62 14.84 17.67 -1.45
C ALA A 62 15.74 17.42 -0.23
N GLY A 63 16.55 16.35 -0.23
CA GLY A 63 17.38 15.96 0.93
C GLY A 63 16.55 15.56 2.16
N LYS A 64 15.26 15.30 1.99
CA LYS A 64 14.33 14.91 3.06
C LYS A 64 14.25 13.39 3.14
N PRO A 65 14.31 12.78 4.34
CA PRO A 65 14.30 11.32 4.48
C PRO A 65 12.97 10.68 4.06
N MET A 66 11.90 11.47 3.95
CA MET A 66 10.56 11.05 3.51
C MET A 66 9.71 12.27 3.15
N ASP A 67 8.63 12.05 2.43
CA ASP A 67 7.54 13.03 2.31
C ASP A 67 6.67 12.97 3.57
N ARG A 68 7.02 13.79 4.57
CA ARG A 68 6.34 13.79 5.86
C ARG A 68 4.87 14.17 5.71
N ASP A 69 3.98 13.30 6.20
CA ASP A 69 2.53 13.44 6.16
C ASP A 69 1.94 13.57 4.74
N GLY A 70 2.78 13.39 3.70
CA GLY A 70 2.39 13.54 2.29
C GLY A 70 2.33 15.00 1.83
N ALA A 71 3.06 15.91 2.50
CA ALA A 71 2.97 17.35 2.25
C ALA A 71 3.45 17.77 0.84
N LEU A 72 4.39 17.05 0.25
CA LEU A 72 4.80 17.28 -1.14
C LEU A 72 3.71 16.77 -2.10
N ALA A 73 3.22 15.56 -1.87
CA ALA A 73 2.20 14.97 -2.71
C ALA A 73 0.88 15.76 -2.69
N GLU A 74 0.51 16.35 -1.55
CA GLU A 74 -0.73 17.11 -1.39
C GLU A 74 -0.81 18.35 -2.31
N VAL A 75 0.31 18.99 -2.56
CA VAL A 75 0.37 20.21 -3.39
C VAL A 75 0.78 19.96 -4.84
N GLY A 76 1.20 18.74 -5.15
CA GLY A 76 1.62 18.34 -6.49
C GLY A 76 0.43 17.96 -7.39
N THR A 77 0.71 17.92 -8.69
CA THR A 77 -0.23 17.45 -9.70
C THR A 77 0.19 16.08 -10.22
N ILE A 78 -0.75 15.14 -10.27
CA ILE A 78 -0.51 13.79 -10.79
C ILE A 78 -0.32 13.85 -12.31
N ASP A 79 0.83 13.39 -12.81
CA ASP A 79 1.01 13.17 -14.25
C ASP A 79 0.41 11.82 -14.66
N GLN A 80 -0.73 11.89 -15.36
CA GLN A 80 -1.49 10.70 -15.75
C GLN A 80 -0.73 9.81 -16.75
N ALA A 81 0.06 10.40 -17.64
CA ALA A 81 0.79 9.63 -18.65
C ALA A 81 1.91 8.80 -18.00
N ILE A 82 2.63 9.42 -17.06
CA ILE A 82 3.68 8.76 -16.27
C ILE A 82 3.07 7.72 -15.35
N LEU A 83 1.95 8.03 -14.69
CA LEU A 83 1.24 7.07 -13.84
C LEU A 83 0.84 5.81 -14.62
N TRP A 84 0.29 5.97 -15.83
CA TRP A 84 -0.07 4.83 -16.67
C TRP A 84 1.16 4.02 -17.09
N GLN A 85 2.27 4.67 -17.41
CA GLN A 85 3.52 3.99 -17.71
C GLN A 85 4.03 3.17 -16.53
N LEU A 86 3.95 3.67 -15.30
CA LEU A 86 4.33 2.95 -14.09
C LEU A 86 3.40 1.75 -13.80
N LEU A 87 2.10 1.91 -14.09
CA LEU A 87 1.09 0.86 -13.90
C LEU A 87 1.13 -0.20 -15.00
N ASP A 88 1.73 0.08 -16.16
CA ASP A 88 1.93 -0.90 -17.24
C ASP A 88 3.08 -1.86 -16.90
N ASN A 89 2.88 -2.65 -15.85
CA ASN A 89 3.85 -3.61 -15.35
C ASN A 89 3.18 -4.98 -15.18
N PRO A 90 3.72 -6.04 -15.82
CA PRO A 90 3.14 -7.38 -15.78
C PRO A 90 3.05 -7.98 -14.37
N TYR A 91 3.74 -7.40 -13.39
CA TYR A 91 3.61 -7.80 -11.99
C TYR A 91 2.17 -7.74 -11.50
N PHE A 92 1.42 -6.70 -11.87
CA PHE A 92 0.06 -6.50 -11.35
C PHE A 92 -0.90 -7.60 -11.78
N GLU A 93 -0.70 -8.18 -12.97
CA GLU A 93 -1.52 -9.28 -13.50
C GLU A 93 -1.15 -10.66 -12.93
N ARG A 94 0.03 -10.81 -12.34
CA ARG A 94 0.46 -12.09 -11.76
C ARG A 94 -0.51 -12.54 -10.67
N GLN A 95 -0.87 -13.83 -10.71
CA GLN A 95 -1.69 -14.44 -9.67
C GLN A 95 -0.89 -14.64 -8.38
N PRO A 96 -1.51 -14.45 -7.20
CA PRO A 96 -0.90 -14.83 -5.92
C PRO A 96 -0.64 -16.36 -5.85
N PRO A 97 0.41 -16.79 -5.13
CA PRO A 97 1.32 -15.98 -4.31
C PRO A 97 2.35 -15.22 -5.14
N LYS A 98 2.55 -13.94 -4.83
CA LYS A 98 3.56 -13.10 -5.47
C LYS A 98 4.22 -12.18 -4.45
N SER A 99 5.50 -11.90 -4.66
CA SER A 99 6.32 -11.02 -3.79
C SER A 99 7.14 -10.04 -4.63
N LEU A 100 7.60 -9.00 -3.98
CA LEU A 100 8.39 -7.91 -4.54
C LEU A 100 9.62 -7.63 -3.70
N ASP A 101 10.71 -7.28 -4.37
CA ASP A 101 11.80 -6.56 -3.74
C ASP A 101 11.61 -5.04 -3.86
N ARG A 102 12.23 -4.29 -2.95
CA ARG A 102 12.13 -2.82 -2.90
C ARG A 102 12.42 -2.15 -4.24
N ASN A 103 13.31 -2.72 -5.04
CA ASN A 103 13.84 -2.14 -6.26
C ASN A 103 13.23 -2.73 -7.55
N ASP A 104 12.13 -3.47 -7.45
CA ASP A 104 11.50 -4.11 -8.61
C ASP A 104 10.78 -3.12 -9.53
N PHE A 105 10.53 -1.88 -9.08
CA PHE A 105 9.95 -0.82 -9.90
C PHE A 105 10.98 0.25 -10.23
N ASP A 106 11.09 0.56 -11.52
CA ASP A 106 11.96 1.62 -12.02
C ASP A 106 11.29 2.99 -11.87
N PRO A 107 11.87 3.93 -11.08
CA PRO A 107 11.34 5.28 -10.94
C PRO A 107 11.72 6.22 -12.09
N ALA A 108 12.52 5.80 -13.07
CA ALA A 108 13.01 6.67 -14.15
C ALA A 108 11.92 7.49 -14.85
N PRO A 109 10.68 7.01 -15.05
CA PRO A 109 9.63 7.82 -15.68
C PRO A 109 9.30 9.12 -14.94
N VAL A 110 9.50 9.20 -13.61
CA VAL A 110 9.18 10.43 -12.84
C VAL A 110 10.32 11.46 -12.81
N GLU A 111 11.52 11.12 -13.26
CA GLU A 111 12.69 12.01 -13.22
C GLU A 111 12.48 13.39 -13.88
N PRO A 112 11.67 13.56 -14.96
CA PRO A 112 11.41 14.87 -15.55
C PRO A 112 10.46 15.77 -14.75
N LEU A 113 9.77 15.23 -13.74
CA LEU A 113 8.75 15.97 -13.00
C LEU A 113 9.35 16.93 -11.97
N LEU A 114 8.56 17.95 -11.62
CA LEU A 114 8.85 18.78 -10.44
C LEU A 114 8.76 17.94 -9.16
N LEU A 115 9.37 18.44 -8.10
CA LEU A 115 9.45 17.72 -6.82
C LEU A 115 8.07 17.29 -6.31
N GLU A 116 7.11 18.20 -6.30
CA GLU A 116 5.76 17.98 -5.79
C GLU A 116 4.96 17.06 -6.71
N ASP A 117 5.07 17.25 -8.03
CA ASP A 117 4.35 16.45 -9.03
C ASP A 117 4.86 15.00 -9.05
N GLY A 118 6.18 14.81 -8.91
CA GLY A 118 6.76 13.47 -8.76
C GLY A 118 6.29 12.78 -7.48
N ALA A 119 6.23 13.51 -6.35
CA ALA A 119 5.69 12.97 -5.09
C ALA A 119 4.22 12.59 -5.22
N ALA A 120 3.39 13.45 -5.84
CA ALA A 120 1.97 13.17 -6.08
C ALA A 120 1.77 11.95 -6.99
N THR A 121 2.53 11.87 -8.10
CA THR A 121 2.43 10.76 -9.06
C THR A 121 2.86 9.44 -8.45
N LEU A 122 3.94 9.40 -7.65
CA LEU A 122 4.40 8.21 -6.95
C LEU A 122 3.46 7.78 -5.82
N THR A 123 2.86 8.75 -5.11
CA THR A 123 1.84 8.46 -4.10
C THR A 123 0.62 7.81 -4.75
N ARG A 124 0.15 8.37 -5.86
CA ARG A 124 -0.94 7.80 -6.65
C ARG A 124 -0.60 6.42 -7.20
N PHE A 125 0.62 6.20 -7.67
CA PHE A 125 1.07 4.89 -8.12
C PHE A 125 0.97 3.83 -7.02
N SER A 126 1.41 4.14 -5.80
CA SER A 126 1.26 3.23 -4.65
C SER A 126 -0.20 2.94 -4.34
N VAL A 127 -1.06 3.96 -4.35
CA VAL A 127 -2.50 3.81 -4.08
C VAL A 127 -3.21 2.97 -5.16
N GLU A 128 -2.93 3.21 -6.44
CA GLU A 128 -3.51 2.44 -7.54
C GLU A 128 -3.07 0.97 -7.49
N SER A 129 -1.78 0.70 -7.24
CA SER A 129 -1.27 -0.67 -7.12
C SER A 129 -1.95 -1.44 -5.97
N ILE A 130 -2.23 -0.77 -4.85
CA ILE A 130 -3.01 -1.34 -3.76
C ILE A 130 -4.45 -1.61 -4.20
N ALA A 131 -5.10 -0.66 -4.86
CA ALA A 131 -6.48 -0.81 -5.32
C ALA A 131 -6.64 -1.93 -6.37
N MET A 132 -5.65 -2.09 -7.27
CA MET A 132 -5.61 -3.17 -8.26
C MET A 132 -5.54 -4.57 -7.60
N SER A 133 -5.01 -4.68 -6.39
CA SER A 133 -4.96 -5.96 -5.66
C SER A 133 -6.33 -6.62 -5.50
N ARG A 134 -7.42 -5.84 -5.56
CA ARG A 134 -8.81 -6.34 -5.47
C ARG A 134 -9.18 -7.33 -6.57
N MET A 135 -8.52 -7.26 -7.74
CA MET A 135 -8.74 -8.21 -8.84
C MET A 135 -8.41 -9.67 -8.47
N HIS A 136 -7.57 -9.87 -7.45
CA HIS A 136 -7.15 -11.19 -6.97
C HIS A 136 -8.01 -11.72 -5.83
N PHE A 137 -9.00 -10.96 -5.37
CA PHE A 137 -9.89 -11.37 -4.29
C PHE A 137 -11.17 -12.00 -4.85
N PRO A 138 -11.74 -13.01 -4.19
CA PRO A 138 -12.99 -13.63 -4.62
C PRO A 138 -14.19 -12.70 -4.44
N GLU A 139 -14.08 -11.70 -3.56
CA GLU A 139 -15.07 -10.67 -3.27
C GLU A 139 -14.38 -9.41 -2.73
N ASN A 140 -14.97 -8.24 -2.92
CA ASN A 140 -14.37 -7.00 -2.45
C ASN A 140 -14.43 -6.89 -0.92
N PRO A 141 -13.31 -6.52 -0.25
CA PRO A 141 -13.31 -6.22 1.17
C PRO A 141 -14.27 -5.08 1.49
N LYS A 142 -15.05 -5.22 2.54
CA LYS A 142 -15.95 -4.16 3.04
C LYS A 142 -15.22 -3.15 3.91
N ARG A 143 -14.03 -3.50 4.35
CA ARG A 143 -13.19 -2.69 5.24
C ARG A 143 -11.71 -3.03 5.05
N TRP A 144 -10.88 -2.02 5.15
CA TRP A 144 -9.42 -2.14 5.12
C TRP A 144 -8.84 -1.59 6.41
N TYR A 145 -7.96 -2.34 7.04
CA TYR A 145 -7.14 -1.89 8.17
C TYR A 145 -5.71 -1.70 7.70
N VAL A 146 -5.15 -0.52 7.95
CA VAL A 146 -3.82 -0.15 7.46
C VAL A 146 -2.82 -0.12 8.59
N CYS A 147 -1.70 -0.83 8.43
CA CYS A 147 -0.53 -0.81 9.30
C CYS A 147 0.72 -0.39 8.51
N GLY A 148 1.88 -0.40 9.16
CA GLY A 148 3.13 0.11 8.56
C GLY A 148 3.24 1.63 8.63
N GLY A 149 4.36 2.16 8.13
CA GLY A 149 4.66 3.60 8.18
C GLY A 149 3.72 4.45 7.35
N GLY A 150 3.24 3.94 6.22
CA GLY A 150 2.38 4.65 5.27
C GLY A 150 1.04 5.10 5.85
N ARG A 151 0.55 4.46 6.93
CA ARG A 151 -0.67 4.91 7.61
C ARG A 151 -0.59 6.33 8.21
N HIS A 152 0.63 6.86 8.35
CA HIS A 152 0.88 8.23 8.82
C HIS A 152 0.94 9.24 7.66
N ASN A 153 1.06 8.80 6.42
CA ASN A 153 1.02 9.67 5.25
C ASN A 153 -0.45 10.04 4.94
N VAL A 154 -0.81 11.28 5.24
CA VAL A 154 -2.20 11.76 5.13
C VAL A 154 -2.68 11.77 3.68
N ALA A 155 -1.84 12.23 2.75
CA ALA A 155 -2.18 12.26 1.32
C ALA A 155 -2.47 10.85 0.80
N LEU A 156 -1.58 9.89 1.07
CA LEU A 156 -1.74 8.50 0.68
C LEU A 156 -3.02 7.88 1.27
N MET A 157 -3.27 8.09 2.55
CA MET A 157 -4.46 7.56 3.23
C MET A 157 -5.77 8.17 2.71
N THR A 158 -5.75 9.44 2.32
CA THR A 158 -6.91 10.13 1.74
C THR A 158 -7.22 9.57 0.37
N GLU A 159 -6.24 9.52 -0.53
CA GLU A 159 -6.41 8.94 -1.87
C GLU A 159 -6.84 7.47 -1.82
N LEU A 160 -6.30 6.71 -0.86
CA LEU A 160 -6.67 5.30 -0.69
C LEU A 160 -8.14 5.14 -0.28
N ARG A 161 -8.66 6.00 0.61
CA ARG A 161 -10.08 6.01 0.99
C ARG A 161 -10.97 6.35 -0.20
N ASP A 162 -10.61 7.38 -0.94
CA ASP A 162 -11.38 7.85 -2.08
C ASP A 162 -11.44 6.79 -3.18
N LEU A 163 -10.30 6.16 -3.48
CA LEU A 163 -10.22 5.17 -4.56
C LEU A 163 -10.89 3.84 -4.19
N LEU A 164 -10.75 3.38 -2.96
CA LEU A 164 -11.37 2.13 -2.51
C LEU A 164 -12.88 2.26 -2.30
N GLY A 165 -13.37 3.45 -1.93
CA GLY A 165 -14.80 3.73 -1.72
C GLY A 165 -15.43 2.95 -0.56
N VAL A 166 -14.62 2.47 0.38
CA VAL A 166 -15.04 1.70 1.55
C VAL A 166 -14.30 2.21 2.80
N THR A 167 -14.66 1.71 3.97
CA THR A 167 -14.00 2.09 5.22
C THR A 167 -12.52 1.68 5.19
N VAL A 168 -11.62 2.66 5.32
CA VAL A 168 -10.16 2.48 5.45
C VAL A 168 -9.69 3.16 6.72
N GLU A 169 -9.22 2.38 7.67
CA GLU A 169 -8.85 2.84 9.02
C GLU A 169 -7.45 2.35 9.40
N PRO A 170 -6.71 3.13 10.21
CA PRO A 170 -5.51 2.62 10.85
C PRO A 170 -5.85 1.39 11.72
N ILE A 171 -4.92 0.44 11.81
CA ILE A 171 -5.10 -0.80 12.57
C ILE A 171 -5.36 -0.56 14.06
N GLU A 172 -4.98 0.61 14.57
CA GLU A 172 -5.23 1.07 15.92
C GLU A 172 -6.73 1.19 16.23
N ALA A 173 -7.57 1.37 15.22
CA ALA A 173 -9.03 1.42 15.37
C ALA A 173 -9.63 0.14 15.96
N ILE A 174 -8.95 -1.00 15.86
CA ILE A 174 -9.34 -2.26 16.48
C ILE A 174 -8.54 -2.57 17.75
N GLY A 175 -7.92 -1.54 18.37
CA GLY A 175 -7.21 -1.66 19.64
C GLY A 175 -5.80 -2.25 19.54
N TRP A 176 -5.24 -2.30 18.32
CA TRP A 176 -3.91 -2.82 18.10
C TRP A 176 -2.88 -1.70 17.95
N SER A 177 -1.78 -1.74 18.72
CA SER A 177 -0.70 -0.79 18.54
C SER A 177 0.16 -1.21 17.35
N GLY A 178 0.11 -0.46 16.26
CA GLY A 178 0.94 -0.69 15.06
C GLY A 178 2.46 -0.50 15.27
N ARG A 179 2.88 -0.27 16.51
CA ARG A 179 4.28 -0.19 16.91
C ARG A 179 4.78 -1.57 17.32
N ARG A 180 5.57 -2.22 16.47
CA ARG A 180 6.29 -3.47 16.75
C ARG A 180 5.44 -4.75 16.73
N SER A 181 4.78 -5.03 15.63
CA SER A 181 4.40 -6.39 15.36
C SER A 181 5.26 -6.96 14.23
N THR A 182 5.86 -8.10 14.47
CA THR A 182 6.54 -8.93 13.46
C THR A 182 5.59 -9.33 12.31
N ALA A 183 4.29 -9.14 12.50
CA ALA A 183 3.24 -9.44 11.54
C ALA A 183 3.05 -8.34 10.46
N CYS A 184 3.63 -7.15 10.68
CA CYS A 184 3.62 -6.04 9.70
C CYS A 184 5.02 -5.75 9.16
N ARG A 185 5.92 -6.75 9.12
CA ARG A 185 7.22 -6.66 8.45
C ARG A 185 7.29 -7.58 7.27
#